data_5c7e2af5320835e39f0930cd90c13f62
#
_entry.id   5c7e2af5320835e39f0930cd90c13f62
#
_cell.length_a   1.000
_cell.length_b   1.000
_cell.length_c   1.000
_cell.angle_alpha   90.00
_cell.angle_beta   90.00
_cell.angle_gamma   90.00
#
_symmetry.space_group_name_H-M   'P 1'
#
loop_
_entity.id
_entity.type
_entity.pdbx_description
1 polymer ?
#
loop_
_entity_poly.entity_id
_entity_poly.type
_entity_poly.pdbx_seq_one_letter_code
_entity_poly.pdbx_strand_id
1 'polypeptide(L)'
;LFLGCPVAALCSGIIFVLTTRMVKQSEGLDRELSIGLEQQELMVHYQPILDLQTEDCIGSEALLRWYHPEQGILPPSLFIPIAEKTGLINKIGAWVIQQVAHEQAPLYQKFSGLYTSINLSPAQLNSGNIDAVITWLQSLQLSDACTPHRFVFEVTETAAAIRPGTTTTDILARLRALGSRVALDDFGQGYSSLSYLHQLNIDILKIDQFYVAAIDKDPQIVTILESIIELGSKLKLTMVAEGIETEGQRLFLLNHGVKYGQGWLFSRPLPIQEFERFLNRKMLP
;
A
#
# COMPACT_ATOMS: atom_id res chain seq x y z
N LEU A 1 -28.74 37.53 -27.84
CA LEU A 1 -27.54 36.71 -28.16
C LEU A 1 -26.23 37.27 -27.56
N PHE A 2 -26.14 37.65 -26.27
CA PHE A 2 -24.88 38.06 -25.64
C PHE A 2 -24.88 37.90 -24.10
N LEU A 3 -25.39 36.81 -23.58
CA LEU A 3 -25.36 36.52 -22.11
C LEU A 3 -24.35 35.44 -21.73
N GLY A 4 -23.64 34.84 -22.69
CA GLY A 4 -22.69 33.74 -22.39
C GLY A 4 -21.27 34.20 -22.01
N CYS A 5 -20.88 35.43 -22.36
CA CYS A 5 -19.50 35.93 -22.19
C CYS A 5 -19.10 36.21 -20.72
N PRO A 6 -19.91 36.82 -19.86
CA PRO A 6 -19.51 37.12 -18.48
C PRO A 6 -19.45 35.89 -17.58
N VAL A 7 -20.31 34.88 -17.79
CA VAL A 7 -20.29 33.63 -17.02
C VAL A 7 -19.03 32.81 -17.34
N ALA A 8 -18.68 32.69 -18.60
CA ALA A 8 -17.46 32.00 -19.02
C ALA A 8 -16.18 32.68 -18.48
N ALA A 9 -16.15 34.01 -18.47
CA ALA A 9 -15.02 34.77 -17.91
C ALA A 9 -14.91 34.61 -16.38
N LEU A 10 -16.05 34.57 -15.67
CA LEU A 10 -16.10 34.30 -14.22
C LEU A 10 -15.66 32.88 -13.89
N CYS A 11 -16.11 31.87 -14.63
CA CYS A 11 -15.67 30.48 -14.47
C CYS A 11 -14.17 30.32 -14.74
N SER A 12 -13.65 30.95 -15.81
CA SER A 12 -12.23 30.95 -16.13
C SER A 12 -11.39 31.64 -15.04
N GLY A 13 -11.87 32.78 -14.51
CA GLY A 13 -11.22 33.45 -13.37
C GLY A 13 -11.18 32.63 -12.10
N ILE A 14 -12.28 31.95 -11.75
CA ILE A 14 -12.34 31.05 -10.59
C ILE A 14 -11.42 29.85 -10.78
N ILE A 15 -11.44 29.23 -11.96
CA ILE A 15 -10.53 28.10 -12.29
C ILE A 15 -9.08 28.56 -12.19
N PHE A 16 -8.73 29.73 -12.75
CA PHE A 16 -7.38 30.27 -12.68
C PHE A 16 -6.93 30.57 -11.24
N VAL A 17 -7.80 31.15 -10.40
CA VAL A 17 -7.50 31.40 -8.98
C VAL A 17 -7.36 30.09 -8.21
N LEU A 18 -8.21 29.10 -8.47
CA LEU A 18 -8.12 27.78 -7.84
C LEU A 18 -6.85 27.04 -8.26
N THR A 19 -6.51 27.05 -9.55
CA THR A 19 -5.28 26.41 -10.06
C THR A 19 -4.03 27.11 -9.55
N THR A 20 -3.99 28.44 -9.50
CA THR A 20 -2.84 29.18 -8.93
C THR A 20 -2.71 28.99 -7.43
N ARG A 21 -3.82 28.84 -6.67
CA ARG A 21 -3.77 28.46 -5.24
C ARG A 21 -3.25 27.04 -5.08
N MET A 22 -3.75 26.08 -5.86
CA MET A 22 -3.27 24.69 -5.80
C MET A 22 -1.77 24.58 -6.14
N VAL A 23 -1.30 25.30 -7.17
CA VAL A 23 0.12 25.32 -7.55
C VAL A 23 0.98 25.95 -6.44
N LYS A 24 0.58 27.09 -5.88
CA LYS A 24 1.30 27.73 -4.76
C LYS A 24 1.30 26.87 -3.49
N GLN A 25 0.22 26.15 -3.23
CA GLN A 25 0.12 25.24 -2.09
C GLN A 25 1.01 24.01 -2.30
N SER A 26 1.19 23.53 -3.53
CA SER A 26 2.10 22.43 -3.84
C SER A 26 3.58 22.84 -3.79
N GLU A 27 3.94 24.06 -4.18
CA GLU A 27 5.32 24.60 -4.15
C GLU A 27 5.83 24.85 -2.71
N GLY A 28 4.93 24.99 -1.71
CA GLY A 28 5.32 25.08 -0.30
C GLY A 28 5.45 23.70 0.35
N LEU A 29 4.55 22.77 -0.04
CA LEU A 29 4.43 21.48 0.62
C LEU A 29 5.62 20.53 0.34
N ASP A 30 6.35 20.70 -0.77
CA ASP A 30 7.56 19.92 -1.07
C ASP A 30 8.70 20.27 -0.10
N ARG A 31 8.87 21.56 0.18
CA ARG A 31 9.84 22.03 1.17
C ARG A 31 9.44 21.63 2.59
N GLU A 32 8.16 21.79 2.92
CA GLU A 32 7.62 21.40 4.22
C GLU A 32 7.78 19.89 4.44
N LEU A 33 7.53 19.05 3.41
CA LEU A 33 7.73 17.61 3.48
C LEU A 33 9.21 17.22 3.71
N SER A 34 10.14 17.94 3.06
CA SER A 34 11.58 17.71 3.29
C SER A 34 11.97 18.04 4.72
N ILE A 35 11.45 19.15 5.26
CA ILE A 35 11.67 19.56 6.65
C ILE A 35 10.99 18.57 7.60
N GLY A 36 9.75 18.16 7.31
CA GLY A 36 8.99 17.20 8.11
C GLY A 36 9.67 15.85 8.24
N LEU A 37 10.36 15.39 7.19
CA LEU A 37 11.18 14.19 7.26
C LEU A 37 12.35 14.34 8.24
N GLU A 38 13.01 15.50 8.24
CA GLU A 38 14.13 15.80 9.15
C GLU A 38 13.68 16.03 10.60
N GLN A 39 12.48 16.61 10.78
CA GLN A 39 11.89 16.91 12.09
C GLN A 39 11.06 15.76 12.68
N GLN A 40 11.09 14.58 12.07
CA GLN A 40 10.36 13.39 12.53
C GLN A 40 8.82 13.58 12.59
N GLU A 41 8.28 14.37 11.67
CA GLU A 41 6.83 14.56 11.53
C GLU A 41 6.16 13.40 10.78
N LEU A 42 6.94 12.55 10.11
CA LEU A 42 6.45 11.34 9.47
C LEU A 42 6.36 10.19 10.48
N MET A 43 5.30 9.43 10.40
CA MET A 43 5.04 8.25 11.24
C MET A 43 4.48 7.10 10.41
N VAL A 44 4.70 5.87 10.85
CA VAL A 44 4.10 4.68 10.26
C VAL A 44 2.95 4.21 11.14
N HIS A 45 1.79 4.00 10.52
CA HIS A 45 0.68 3.29 11.12
C HIS A 45 0.56 1.91 10.50
N TYR A 46 0.09 0.94 11.26
CA TYR A 46 -0.03 -0.44 10.87
C TYR A 46 -1.50 -0.85 10.81
N GLN A 47 -1.98 -1.24 9.62
CA GLN A 47 -3.32 -1.80 9.49
C GLN A 47 -3.25 -3.32 9.58
N PRO A 48 -3.94 -3.94 10.55
CA PRO A 48 -3.91 -5.38 10.72
C PRO A 48 -4.48 -6.13 9.50
N ILE A 49 -3.79 -7.22 9.10
CA ILE A 49 -4.25 -8.20 8.12
C ILE A 49 -4.59 -9.47 8.87
N LEU A 50 -5.82 -9.95 8.71
CA LEU A 50 -6.35 -11.08 9.47
C LEU A 50 -6.63 -12.28 8.57
N ASP A 51 -6.54 -13.47 9.16
CA ASP A 51 -7.19 -14.65 8.63
C ASP A 51 -8.70 -14.50 8.83
N LEU A 52 -9.48 -14.56 7.73
CA LEU A 52 -10.92 -14.29 7.77
C LEU A 52 -11.72 -15.40 8.47
N GLN A 53 -11.14 -16.58 8.66
CA GLN A 53 -11.78 -17.70 9.34
C GLN A 53 -11.52 -17.68 10.85
N THR A 54 -10.26 -17.51 11.27
CA THR A 54 -9.88 -17.56 12.69
C THR A 54 -9.86 -16.18 13.34
N GLU A 55 -9.82 -15.12 12.53
CA GLU A 55 -9.60 -13.73 12.94
C GLU A 55 -8.25 -13.49 13.63
N ASP A 56 -7.30 -14.41 13.49
CA ASP A 56 -5.94 -14.19 13.94
C ASP A 56 -5.24 -13.15 13.06
N CYS A 57 -4.45 -12.29 13.67
CA CYS A 57 -3.65 -11.32 12.92
C CYS A 57 -2.39 -12.00 12.38
N ILE A 58 -2.26 -12.04 11.06
CA ILE A 58 -1.14 -12.68 10.35
C ILE A 58 -0.10 -11.69 9.84
N GLY A 59 -0.44 -10.41 9.81
CA GLY A 59 0.43 -9.37 9.29
C GLY A 59 -0.15 -7.98 9.46
N SER A 60 0.52 -7.02 8.87
CA SER A 60 0.05 -5.63 8.81
C SER A 60 0.50 -4.96 7.52
N GLU A 61 -0.25 -3.96 7.09
CA GLU A 61 0.20 -3.01 6.08
C GLU A 61 0.77 -1.75 6.75
N ALA A 62 1.98 -1.36 6.36
CA ALA A 62 2.64 -0.15 6.83
C ALA A 62 2.17 1.06 6.01
N LEU A 63 1.46 1.95 6.65
CA LEU A 63 0.82 3.09 6.04
C LEU A 63 1.42 4.39 6.57
N LEU A 64 2.09 5.14 5.69
CA LEU A 64 2.72 6.40 6.03
C LEU A 64 1.67 7.45 6.45
N ARG A 65 2.01 8.26 7.48
CA ARG A 65 1.23 9.41 7.95
C ARG A 65 2.17 10.59 8.13
N TRP A 66 1.69 11.78 7.80
CA TRP A 66 2.41 13.02 8.07
C TRP A 66 1.65 13.87 9.09
N TYR A 67 2.24 14.04 10.24
CA TYR A 67 1.72 14.87 11.32
C TYR A 67 2.24 16.30 11.15
N HIS A 68 1.58 17.03 10.26
CA HIS A 68 1.95 18.41 9.95
C HIS A 68 1.61 19.33 11.12
N PRO A 69 2.55 20.18 11.61
CA PRO A 69 2.35 20.97 12.82
C PRO A 69 1.16 21.94 12.75
N GLU A 70 0.83 22.46 11.57
CA GLU A 70 -0.28 23.42 11.39
C GLU A 70 -1.55 22.77 10.83
N GLN A 71 -1.44 21.71 10.02
CA GLN A 71 -2.54 21.10 9.27
C GLN A 71 -3.04 19.80 9.89
N GLY A 72 -2.37 19.30 10.94
CA GLY A 72 -2.67 18.00 11.54
C GLY A 72 -2.25 16.83 10.67
N ILE A 73 -3.00 15.74 10.70
CA ILE A 73 -2.64 14.52 9.96
C ILE A 73 -2.99 14.68 8.48
N LEU A 74 -1.97 14.74 7.63
CA LEU A 74 -2.14 14.78 6.18
C LEU A 74 -2.18 13.36 5.60
N PRO A 75 -3.15 13.08 4.68
CA PRO A 75 -3.26 11.77 4.04
C PRO A 75 -2.15 11.57 2.99
N PRO A 76 -1.67 10.33 2.78
CA PRO A 76 -0.65 10.01 1.78
C PRO A 76 -0.97 10.49 0.37
N SER A 77 -2.25 10.44 -0.03
CA SER A 77 -2.71 10.92 -1.34
C SER A 77 -2.39 12.38 -1.62
N LEU A 78 -2.15 13.20 -0.59
CA LEU A 78 -1.81 14.60 -0.75
C LEU A 78 -0.31 14.81 -0.98
N PHE A 79 0.56 14.08 -0.27
CA PHE A 79 2.01 14.37 -0.28
C PHE A 79 2.85 13.32 -1.04
N ILE A 80 2.38 12.10 -1.24
CA ILE A 80 3.10 11.09 -2.02
C ILE A 80 3.34 11.53 -3.47
N PRO A 81 2.34 12.09 -4.20
CA PRO A 81 2.59 12.58 -5.56
C PRO A 81 3.63 13.70 -5.62
N ILE A 82 3.72 14.52 -4.57
CA ILE A 82 4.73 15.56 -4.44
C ILE A 82 6.11 14.96 -4.21
N ALA A 83 6.19 13.97 -3.29
CA ALA A 83 7.42 13.24 -3.00
C ALA A 83 7.97 12.51 -4.25
N GLU A 84 7.10 11.93 -5.08
CA GLU A 84 7.47 11.29 -6.35
C GLU A 84 8.04 12.30 -7.34
N LYS A 85 7.33 13.42 -7.54
CA LYS A 85 7.74 14.49 -8.47
C LYS A 85 9.08 15.12 -8.09
N THR A 86 9.36 15.26 -6.80
CA THR A 86 10.58 15.89 -6.28
C THR A 86 11.73 14.91 -6.04
N GLY A 87 11.46 13.58 -6.12
CA GLY A 87 12.43 12.54 -5.80
C GLY A 87 12.59 12.28 -4.30
N LEU A 88 11.89 13.01 -3.42
CA LEU A 88 11.87 12.78 -1.98
C LEU A 88 11.34 11.39 -1.62
N ILE A 89 10.53 10.79 -2.48
CA ILE A 89 9.97 9.45 -2.26
C ILE A 89 11.06 8.39 -2.00
N ASN A 90 12.26 8.55 -2.57
CA ASN A 90 13.36 7.62 -2.33
C ASN A 90 13.88 7.70 -0.90
N LYS A 91 14.01 8.91 -0.36
CA LYS A 91 14.42 9.13 1.03
C LYS A 91 13.34 8.66 2.00
N ILE A 92 12.08 9.00 1.71
CA ILE A 92 10.92 8.58 2.48
C ILE A 92 10.81 7.06 2.50
N GLY A 93 10.93 6.39 1.35
CA GLY A 93 10.86 4.93 1.28
C GLY A 93 11.98 4.23 2.06
N ALA A 94 13.22 4.72 1.96
CA ALA A 94 14.32 4.20 2.77
C ALA A 94 14.06 4.37 4.27
N TRP A 95 13.53 5.53 4.68
CA TRP A 95 13.16 5.81 6.06
C TRP A 95 12.01 4.89 6.53
N VAL A 96 10.94 4.73 5.73
CA VAL A 96 9.81 3.84 6.07
C VAL A 96 10.30 2.41 6.32
N ILE A 97 11.14 1.88 5.44
CA ILE A 97 11.65 0.51 5.56
C ILE A 97 12.47 0.34 6.85
N GLN A 98 13.33 1.31 7.18
CA GLN A 98 14.11 1.29 8.41
C GLN A 98 13.22 1.41 9.66
N GLN A 99 12.23 2.30 9.62
CA GLN A 99 11.28 2.51 10.70
C GLN A 99 10.46 1.25 10.97
N VAL A 100 9.92 0.63 9.91
CA VAL A 100 9.17 -0.64 10.01
C VAL A 100 10.03 -1.73 10.62
N ALA A 101 11.28 -1.88 10.16
CA ALA A 101 12.17 -2.89 10.73
C ALA A 101 12.45 -2.65 12.22
N HIS A 102 12.69 -1.41 12.60
CA HIS A 102 12.95 -1.05 13.99
C HIS A 102 11.74 -1.32 14.89
N GLU A 103 10.56 -0.89 14.46
CA GLU A 103 9.32 -1.01 15.25
C GLU A 103 8.78 -2.43 15.29
N GLN A 104 8.91 -3.20 14.20
CA GLN A 104 8.35 -4.55 14.10
C GLN A 104 9.27 -5.66 14.62
N ALA A 105 10.59 -5.42 14.72
CA ALA A 105 11.54 -6.44 15.16
C ALA A 105 11.16 -7.10 16.51
N PRO A 106 10.74 -6.36 17.56
CA PRO A 106 10.30 -6.97 18.81
C PRO A 106 9.02 -7.82 18.64
N LEU A 107 8.12 -7.39 17.75
CA LEU A 107 6.87 -8.11 17.49
C LEU A 107 7.11 -9.40 16.71
N TYR A 108 8.06 -9.40 15.76
CA TYR A 108 8.45 -10.61 15.02
C TYR A 108 9.06 -11.69 15.92
N GLN A 109 9.74 -11.30 16.98
CA GLN A 109 10.26 -12.24 17.99
C GLN A 109 9.14 -12.82 18.84
N LYS A 110 8.15 -12.02 19.19
CA LYS A 110 7.04 -12.39 20.05
C LYS A 110 5.95 -13.18 19.31
N PHE A 111 5.67 -12.82 18.06
CA PHE A 111 4.60 -13.39 17.24
C PHE A 111 5.19 -14.07 16.01
N SER A 112 5.31 -15.40 16.05
CA SER A 112 5.80 -16.19 14.94
C SER A 112 4.83 -16.10 13.75
N GLY A 113 5.35 -15.90 12.54
CA GLY A 113 4.51 -15.82 11.32
C GLY A 113 4.02 -14.41 10.96
N LEU A 114 4.13 -13.42 11.84
CA LEU A 114 3.77 -12.04 11.52
C LEU A 114 4.67 -11.48 10.39
N TYR A 115 4.05 -10.75 9.46
CA TYR A 115 4.76 -10.04 8.38
C TYR A 115 4.26 -8.61 8.25
N THR A 116 5.00 -7.76 7.53
CA THR A 116 4.57 -6.40 7.23
C THR A 116 4.70 -6.12 5.74
N SER A 117 3.62 -5.61 5.17
CA SER A 117 3.58 -5.10 3.80
C SER A 117 4.04 -3.65 3.75
N ILE A 118 4.82 -3.31 2.73
CA ILE A 118 5.37 -1.96 2.50
C ILE A 118 5.14 -1.58 1.04
N ASN A 119 4.49 -0.45 0.83
CA ASN A 119 4.22 0.09 -0.49
C ASN A 119 5.49 0.60 -1.16
N LEU A 120 5.73 0.22 -2.41
CA LEU A 120 6.78 0.73 -3.29
C LEU A 120 6.18 1.61 -4.39
N SER A 121 6.59 2.88 -4.40
CA SER A 121 6.21 3.80 -5.46
C SER A 121 6.83 3.42 -6.81
N PRO A 122 6.14 3.69 -7.95
CA PRO A 122 6.70 3.53 -9.28
C PRO A 122 8.06 4.22 -9.47
N ALA A 123 8.28 5.35 -8.83
CA ALA A 123 9.55 6.08 -8.89
C ALA A 123 10.71 5.33 -8.20
N GLN A 124 10.41 4.46 -7.23
CA GLN A 124 11.40 3.64 -6.54
C GLN A 124 11.76 2.37 -7.33
N LEU A 125 10.91 1.92 -8.24
CA LEU A 125 11.13 0.75 -9.09
C LEU A 125 12.10 1.02 -10.26
N ASN A 126 12.92 2.04 -10.16
CA ASN A 126 14.02 2.30 -11.10
C ASN A 126 15.33 1.72 -10.54
N SER A 127 16.20 1.22 -11.42
CA SER A 127 17.41 0.47 -11.07
C SER A 127 18.36 1.17 -10.08
N GLY A 128 18.43 2.51 -10.10
CA GLY A 128 19.30 3.25 -9.16
C GLY A 128 18.72 3.46 -7.78
N ASN A 129 17.40 3.44 -7.65
CA ASN A 129 16.71 3.77 -6.39
C ASN A 129 16.50 2.53 -5.50
N ILE A 130 16.28 1.36 -6.11
CA ILE A 130 16.02 0.12 -5.39
C ILE A 130 17.26 -0.49 -4.73
N ASP A 131 18.47 -0.13 -5.20
CA ASP A 131 19.69 -0.72 -4.68
C ASP A 131 19.92 -0.45 -3.18
N ALA A 132 19.44 0.70 -2.68
CA ALA A 132 19.46 0.98 -1.24
C ALA A 132 18.58 0.00 -0.45
N VAL A 133 17.38 -0.30 -0.96
CA VAL A 133 16.46 -1.28 -0.37
C VAL A 133 17.08 -2.68 -0.38
N ILE A 134 17.67 -3.08 -1.49
CA ILE A 134 18.31 -4.38 -1.64
C ILE A 134 19.51 -4.52 -0.70
N THR A 135 20.37 -3.51 -0.64
CA THR A 135 21.53 -3.48 0.28
C THR A 135 21.08 -3.60 1.73
N TRP A 136 20.00 -2.89 2.09
CA TRP A 136 19.45 -2.98 3.41
C TRP A 136 18.87 -4.37 3.72
N LEU A 137 18.08 -4.97 2.82
CA LEU A 137 17.57 -6.34 2.97
C LEU A 137 18.71 -7.37 3.12
N GLN A 138 19.81 -7.20 2.38
CA GLN A 138 20.99 -8.04 2.53
C GLN A 138 21.61 -7.93 3.94
N SER A 139 21.60 -6.73 4.51
CA SER A 139 22.10 -6.54 5.89
C SER A 139 21.23 -7.23 6.93
N LEU A 140 19.92 -7.36 6.69
CA LEU A 140 18.99 -8.07 7.59
C LEU A 140 19.22 -9.58 7.61
N GLN A 141 19.75 -10.19 6.55
CA GLN A 141 20.08 -11.63 6.54
C GLN A 141 21.14 -12.01 7.60
N LEU A 142 21.84 -11.02 8.13
CA LEU A 142 22.83 -11.16 9.19
C LEU A 142 22.23 -11.02 10.60
N SER A 143 20.91 -10.76 10.71
CA SER A 143 20.20 -10.51 11.97
C SER A 143 19.09 -11.54 12.18
N ASP A 144 19.09 -12.21 13.32
CA ASP A 144 18.01 -13.15 13.72
C ASP A 144 16.69 -12.46 14.04
N ALA A 145 16.73 -11.16 14.35
CA ALA A 145 15.56 -10.44 14.84
C ALA A 145 14.57 -10.04 13.72
N CYS A 146 15.08 -9.77 12.52
CA CYS A 146 14.26 -9.27 11.42
C CYS A 146 14.82 -9.80 10.10
N THR A 147 14.13 -10.71 9.47
CA THR A 147 14.58 -11.40 8.25
C THR A 147 13.78 -10.94 7.03
N PRO A 148 14.34 -10.98 5.80
CA PRO A 148 13.66 -10.49 4.59
C PRO A 148 12.27 -11.09 4.35
N HIS A 149 12.03 -12.34 4.73
CA HIS A 149 10.71 -12.99 4.58
C HIS A 149 9.61 -12.43 5.48
N ARG A 150 9.93 -11.53 6.40
CA ARG A 150 8.97 -10.75 7.16
C ARG A 150 8.40 -9.58 6.37
N PHE A 151 8.99 -9.26 5.21
CA PHE A 151 8.57 -8.14 4.38
C PHE A 151 7.84 -8.61 3.12
N VAL A 152 6.75 -7.93 2.84
CA VAL A 152 6.02 -7.99 1.58
C VAL A 152 6.14 -6.62 0.93
N PHE A 153 6.61 -6.55 -0.32
CA PHE A 153 6.64 -5.30 -1.06
C PHE A 153 5.44 -5.22 -1.99
N GLU A 154 4.65 -4.17 -1.83
CA GLU A 154 3.44 -3.95 -2.61
C GLU A 154 3.74 -3.03 -3.79
N VAL A 155 3.31 -3.42 -4.97
CA VAL A 155 3.43 -2.64 -6.20
C VAL A 155 2.07 -2.54 -6.86
N THR A 156 1.67 -1.35 -7.30
CA THR A 156 0.40 -1.16 -7.99
C THR A 156 0.45 -1.78 -9.39
N GLU A 157 -0.72 -2.15 -9.91
CA GLU A 157 -0.87 -2.67 -11.27
C GLU A 157 -0.22 -1.74 -12.31
N THR A 158 -0.43 -0.44 -12.18
CA THR A 158 0.13 0.57 -13.08
C THR A 158 1.66 0.63 -13.00
N ALA A 159 2.23 0.55 -11.81
CA ALA A 159 3.67 0.53 -11.59
C ALA A 159 4.32 -0.71 -12.21
N ALA A 160 3.64 -1.83 -12.07
CA ALA A 160 4.07 -3.11 -12.64
C ALA A 160 3.99 -3.11 -14.17
N ALA A 161 2.98 -2.49 -14.79
CA ALA A 161 2.75 -2.48 -16.24
C ALA A 161 3.75 -1.64 -17.06
N ILE A 162 4.61 -0.86 -16.42
CA ILE A 162 5.60 -0.02 -17.09
C ILE A 162 6.67 -0.89 -17.77
N ARG A 163 6.43 -1.23 -19.02
CA ARG A 163 7.29 -1.88 -20.03
C ARG A 163 7.69 -3.34 -19.74
N PRO A 164 7.14 -4.31 -20.48
CA PRO A 164 7.59 -5.71 -20.46
C PRO A 164 9.08 -5.81 -20.86
N GLY A 165 9.84 -6.57 -20.09
CA GLY A 165 11.26 -6.86 -20.41
C GLY A 165 12.27 -5.85 -19.86
N THR A 166 11.88 -5.06 -18.86
CA THR A 166 12.75 -4.07 -18.24
C THR A 166 12.75 -4.18 -16.70
N THR A 167 13.58 -3.37 -16.11
CA THR A 167 13.93 -3.12 -14.72
C THR A 167 12.96 -3.59 -13.64
N THR A 168 11.63 -3.45 -13.82
CA THR A 168 10.65 -3.80 -12.76
C THR A 168 10.62 -5.31 -12.47
N THR A 169 10.52 -6.15 -13.50
CA THR A 169 10.51 -7.63 -13.31
C THR A 169 11.81 -8.10 -12.64
N ASP A 170 12.97 -7.54 -13.08
CA ASP A 170 14.27 -7.87 -12.49
C ASP A 170 14.37 -7.40 -11.04
N ILE A 171 13.83 -6.23 -10.73
CA ILE A 171 13.79 -5.70 -9.36
C ILE A 171 12.96 -6.61 -8.46
N LEU A 172 11.75 -6.98 -8.88
CA LEU A 172 10.89 -7.88 -8.12
C LEU A 172 11.54 -9.24 -7.92
N ALA A 173 12.22 -9.78 -8.94
CA ALA A 173 12.98 -11.01 -8.84
C ALA A 173 14.14 -10.91 -7.83
N ARG A 174 14.86 -9.77 -7.79
CA ARG A 174 15.93 -9.52 -6.81
C ARG A 174 15.37 -9.46 -5.37
N LEU A 175 14.24 -8.79 -5.15
CA LEU A 175 13.58 -8.74 -3.83
C LEU A 175 13.18 -10.14 -3.36
N ARG A 176 12.60 -10.94 -4.25
CA ARG A 176 12.21 -12.34 -3.95
C ARG A 176 13.43 -13.24 -3.71
N ALA A 177 14.51 -13.06 -4.45
CA ALA A 177 15.76 -13.83 -4.26
C ALA A 177 16.40 -13.60 -2.88
N LEU A 178 16.11 -12.47 -2.23
CA LEU A 178 16.51 -12.17 -0.85
C LEU A 178 15.57 -12.80 0.19
N GLY A 179 14.43 -13.38 -0.24
CA GLY A 179 13.46 -14.02 0.64
C GLY A 179 12.22 -13.17 0.93
N SER A 180 12.13 -11.93 0.45
CA SER A 180 10.93 -11.12 0.56
C SER A 180 9.84 -11.62 -0.38
N ARG A 181 8.57 -11.30 -0.09
CA ARG A 181 7.44 -11.56 -0.99
C ARG A 181 7.03 -10.29 -1.72
N VAL A 182 6.33 -10.46 -2.83
CA VAL A 182 5.80 -9.36 -3.65
C VAL A 182 4.29 -9.49 -3.73
N ALA A 183 3.59 -8.38 -3.46
CA ALA A 183 2.15 -8.25 -3.64
C ALA A 183 1.84 -7.31 -4.82
N LEU A 184 0.84 -7.67 -5.60
CA LEU A 184 0.23 -6.78 -6.58
C LEU A 184 -0.98 -6.11 -5.96
N ASP A 185 -0.95 -4.79 -5.94
CA ASP A 185 -1.97 -3.93 -5.36
C ASP A 185 -2.85 -3.28 -6.42
N ASP A 186 -4.05 -2.82 -6.02
CA ASP A 186 -5.06 -2.16 -6.87
C ASP A 186 -5.47 -2.98 -8.09
N PHE A 187 -5.46 -4.33 -8.01
CA PHE A 187 -5.72 -5.18 -9.16
C PHE A 187 -7.15 -5.05 -9.68
N GLY A 188 -7.24 -4.82 -11.01
CA GLY A 188 -8.50 -4.68 -11.75
C GLY A 188 -8.92 -3.25 -12.01
N GLN A 189 -8.19 -2.24 -11.52
CA GLN A 189 -8.41 -0.84 -11.87
C GLN A 189 -7.64 -0.40 -13.13
N GLY A 190 -6.70 -1.21 -13.60
CA GLY A 190 -5.82 -0.89 -14.73
C GLY A 190 -6.04 -1.74 -15.99
N TYR A 191 -5.11 -1.62 -16.94
CA TYR A 191 -5.13 -2.29 -18.24
C TYR A 191 -4.25 -3.57 -18.27
N SER A 192 -4.01 -4.22 -17.13
CA SER A 192 -3.12 -5.38 -17.14
C SER A 192 -3.74 -6.53 -17.93
N SER A 193 -3.01 -6.98 -18.95
CA SER A 193 -3.35 -8.23 -19.60
C SER A 193 -3.02 -9.40 -18.67
N LEU A 194 -3.88 -10.43 -18.62
CA LEU A 194 -3.65 -11.66 -17.84
C LEU A 194 -2.29 -12.30 -18.12
N SER A 195 -1.76 -12.12 -19.34
CA SER A 195 -0.42 -12.59 -19.72
C SER A 195 0.72 -11.91 -18.95
N TYR A 196 0.47 -10.68 -18.47
CA TYR A 196 1.46 -9.92 -17.72
C TYR A 196 1.57 -10.38 -16.26
N LEU A 197 0.45 -10.72 -15.63
CA LEU A 197 0.43 -11.29 -14.27
C LEU A 197 1.36 -12.50 -14.12
N HIS A 198 1.35 -13.39 -15.13
CA HIS A 198 2.22 -14.56 -15.12
C HIS A 198 3.70 -14.21 -15.16
N GLN A 199 4.08 -13.08 -15.78
CA GLN A 199 5.47 -12.65 -15.91
C GLN A 199 6.00 -11.94 -14.65
N LEU A 200 5.12 -11.35 -13.82
CA LEU A 200 5.52 -10.58 -12.65
C LEU A 200 6.06 -11.42 -11.49
N ASN A 201 5.83 -12.75 -11.50
CA ASN A 201 6.25 -13.61 -10.38
C ASN A 201 5.86 -13.04 -9.01
N ILE A 202 4.59 -12.68 -8.84
CA ILE A 202 4.03 -12.20 -7.59
C ILE A 202 3.62 -13.36 -6.67
N ASP A 203 3.56 -13.11 -5.37
CA ASP A 203 3.17 -14.07 -4.33
C ASP A 203 1.76 -13.80 -3.80
N ILE A 204 1.35 -12.54 -3.79
CA ILE A 204 0.11 -12.05 -3.20
C ILE A 204 -0.65 -11.19 -4.21
N LEU A 205 -1.98 -11.36 -4.24
CA LEU A 205 -2.90 -10.50 -4.99
C LEU A 205 -3.80 -9.78 -3.99
N LYS A 206 -3.74 -8.45 -3.95
CA LYS A 206 -4.63 -7.63 -3.14
C LYS A 206 -5.88 -7.29 -3.96
N ILE A 207 -7.04 -7.56 -3.37
CA ILE A 207 -8.35 -7.27 -3.97
C ILE A 207 -8.77 -5.90 -3.46
N ASP A 208 -8.84 -4.93 -4.38
CA ASP A 208 -9.13 -3.54 -4.06
C ASP A 208 -10.49 -3.36 -3.37
N GLN A 209 -10.55 -2.39 -2.45
CA GLN A 209 -11.75 -2.02 -1.70
C GLN A 209 -12.96 -1.67 -2.58
N PHE A 210 -12.74 -1.22 -3.82
CA PHE A 210 -13.81 -0.92 -4.77
C PHE A 210 -14.69 -2.15 -5.04
N TYR A 211 -14.06 -3.31 -5.24
CA TYR A 211 -14.78 -4.57 -5.47
C TYR A 211 -15.45 -5.08 -4.20
N VAL A 212 -14.78 -4.98 -3.06
CA VAL A 212 -15.33 -5.41 -1.76
C VAL A 212 -16.52 -4.54 -1.35
N ALA A 213 -16.47 -3.23 -1.59
CA ALA A 213 -17.56 -2.31 -1.30
C ALA A 213 -18.82 -2.55 -2.18
N ALA A 214 -18.68 -3.24 -3.30
CA ALA A 214 -19.79 -3.57 -4.20
C ALA A 214 -20.59 -4.82 -3.76
N ILE A 215 -20.05 -5.62 -2.83
CA ILE A 215 -20.76 -6.79 -2.29
C ILE A 215 -22.09 -6.32 -1.72
N ASP A 216 -23.18 -7.01 -2.06
CA ASP A 216 -24.59 -6.70 -1.75
C ASP A 216 -25.13 -5.40 -2.37
N LYS A 217 -24.39 -4.72 -3.26
CA LYS A 217 -24.82 -3.44 -3.87
C LYS A 217 -24.88 -3.48 -5.39
N ASP A 218 -23.88 -4.10 -6.02
CA ASP A 218 -23.74 -4.10 -7.48
C ASP A 218 -23.39 -5.50 -8.02
N PRO A 219 -24.40 -6.27 -8.51
CA PRO A 219 -24.17 -7.62 -9.01
C PRO A 219 -23.18 -7.70 -10.18
N GLN A 220 -23.03 -6.64 -10.99
CA GLN A 220 -22.09 -6.65 -12.10
C GLN A 220 -20.65 -6.57 -11.60
N ILE A 221 -20.41 -5.70 -10.64
CA ILE A 221 -19.08 -5.58 -9.99
C ILE A 221 -18.75 -6.86 -9.21
N VAL A 222 -19.74 -7.47 -8.54
CA VAL A 222 -19.56 -8.74 -7.83
C VAL A 222 -19.14 -9.86 -8.80
N THR A 223 -19.72 -9.93 -10.01
CA THR A 223 -19.31 -10.91 -11.04
C THR A 223 -17.83 -10.71 -11.43
N ILE A 224 -17.36 -9.47 -11.49
CA ILE A 224 -15.95 -9.18 -11.75
C ILE A 224 -15.10 -9.64 -10.56
N LEU A 225 -15.50 -9.35 -9.32
CA LEU A 225 -14.84 -9.81 -8.11
C LEU A 225 -14.67 -11.33 -8.07
N GLU A 226 -15.75 -12.08 -8.38
CA GLU A 226 -15.70 -13.54 -8.46
C GLU A 226 -14.68 -14.02 -9.52
N SER A 227 -14.62 -13.34 -10.66
CA SER A 227 -13.64 -13.64 -11.71
C SER A 227 -12.19 -13.37 -11.25
N ILE A 228 -11.97 -12.30 -10.49
CA ILE A 228 -10.66 -11.98 -9.89
C ILE A 228 -10.26 -13.07 -8.88
N ILE A 229 -11.18 -13.50 -8.02
CA ILE A 229 -10.94 -14.55 -7.03
C ILE A 229 -10.61 -15.88 -7.72
N GLU A 230 -11.38 -16.25 -8.75
CA GLU A 230 -11.12 -17.47 -9.52
C GLU A 230 -9.73 -17.43 -10.19
N LEU A 231 -9.36 -16.29 -10.77
CA LEU A 231 -8.05 -16.08 -11.37
C LEU A 231 -6.92 -16.24 -10.35
N GLY A 232 -7.00 -15.55 -9.21
CA GLY A 232 -6.02 -15.65 -8.12
C GLY A 232 -5.85 -17.09 -7.63
N SER A 233 -6.96 -17.81 -7.49
CA SER A 233 -6.96 -19.22 -7.10
C SER A 233 -6.26 -20.10 -8.14
N LYS A 234 -6.57 -19.95 -9.44
CA LYS A 234 -5.94 -20.70 -10.55
C LYS A 234 -4.45 -20.44 -10.64
N LEU A 235 -4.02 -19.22 -10.36
CA LEU A 235 -2.60 -18.83 -10.32
C LEU A 235 -1.91 -19.22 -9.00
N LYS A 236 -2.64 -19.78 -8.04
CA LYS A 236 -2.16 -20.17 -6.70
C LYS A 236 -1.59 -18.99 -5.92
N LEU A 237 -2.12 -17.80 -6.12
CA LEU A 237 -1.73 -16.60 -5.39
C LEU A 237 -2.40 -16.57 -4.02
N THR A 238 -1.70 -16.05 -3.03
CA THR A 238 -2.33 -15.67 -1.77
C THR A 238 -3.19 -14.44 -2.02
N MET A 239 -4.48 -14.47 -1.65
CA MET A 239 -5.37 -13.32 -1.83
C MET A 239 -5.59 -12.60 -0.50
N VAL A 240 -5.51 -11.27 -0.52
CA VAL A 240 -5.82 -10.37 0.60
C VAL A 240 -6.89 -9.39 0.14
N ALA A 241 -8.06 -9.39 0.76
CA ALA A 241 -9.13 -8.45 0.44
C ALA A 241 -9.01 -7.19 1.30
N GLU A 242 -9.25 -6.03 0.67
CA GLU A 242 -9.16 -4.73 1.31
C GLU A 242 -10.52 -4.09 1.54
N GLY A 243 -10.58 -3.15 2.50
CA GLY A 243 -11.77 -2.36 2.72
C GLY A 243 -12.96 -3.17 3.24
N ILE A 244 -12.73 -4.25 4.00
CA ILE A 244 -13.80 -5.02 4.64
C ILE A 244 -14.39 -4.18 5.78
N GLU A 245 -15.65 -3.78 5.64
CA GLU A 245 -16.36 -2.94 6.61
C GLU A 245 -17.51 -3.67 7.30
N THR A 246 -18.01 -4.77 6.72
CA THR A 246 -19.16 -5.49 7.24
C THR A 246 -18.89 -6.99 7.35
N GLU A 247 -19.61 -7.64 8.28
CA GLU A 247 -19.56 -9.10 8.44
C GLU A 247 -20.06 -9.82 7.18
N GLY A 248 -21.04 -9.25 6.46
CA GLY A 248 -21.53 -9.79 5.19
C GLY A 248 -20.43 -9.89 4.14
N GLN A 249 -19.60 -8.83 4.01
CA GLN A 249 -18.45 -8.82 3.11
C GLN A 249 -17.41 -9.87 3.52
N ARG A 250 -17.10 -9.99 4.81
CA ARG A 250 -16.17 -11.00 5.34
C ARG A 250 -16.63 -12.42 4.98
N LEU A 251 -17.89 -12.74 5.25
CA LEU A 251 -18.46 -14.06 4.97
C LEU A 251 -18.53 -14.35 3.47
N PHE A 252 -18.88 -13.36 2.65
CA PHE A 252 -18.87 -13.50 1.19
C PHE A 252 -17.47 -13.90 0.70
N LEU A 253 -16.45 -13.15 1.06
CA LEU A 253 -15.06 -13.39 0.68
C LEU A 253 -14.57 -14.76 1.13
N LEU A 254 -14.84 -15.12 2.38
CA LEU A 254 -14.48 -16.43 2.94
C LEU A 254 -15.14 -17.58 2.16
N ASN A 255 -16.45 -17.47 1.85
CA ASN A 255 -17.18 -18.49 1.09
C ASN A 255 -16.68 -18.65 -0.35
N HIS A 256 -16.05 -17.61 -0.92
CA HIS A 256 -15.42 -17.66 -2.25
C HIS A 256 -13.93 -18.02 -2.20
N GLY A 257 -13.39 -18.38 -1.02
CA GLY A 257 -12.02 -18.89 -0.87
C GLY A 257 -10.95 -17.82 -0.64
N VAL A 258 -11.33 -16.55 -0.39
CA VAL A 258 -10.39 -15.53 0.06
C VAL A 258 -10.11 -15.75 1.54
N LYS A 259 -8.84 -16.00 1.85
CA LYS A 259 -8.44 -16.41 3.20
C LYS A 259 -8.06 -15.23 4.10
N TYR A 260 -7.54 -14.16 3.55
CA TYR A 260 -6.99 -13.05 4.30
C TYR A 260 -7.64 -11.73 3.90
N GLY A 261 -7.69 -10.80 4.84
CA GLY A 261 -8.24 -9.49 4.56
C GLY A 261 -7.93 -8.43 5.62
N GLN A 262 -8.17 -7.19 5.24
CA GLN A 262 -8.04 -6.02 6.09
C GLN A 262 -9.21 -5.07 5.87
N GLY A 263 -9.53 -4.26 6.86
CA GLY A 263 -10.61 -3.29 6.76
C GLY A 263 -11.08 -2.76 8.12
N TRP A 264 -11.98 -1.80 8.08
CA TRP A 264 -12.47 -1.15 9.29
C TRP A 264 -13.39 -2.03 10.14
N LEU A 265 -13.86 -3.13 9.61
CA LEU A 265 -14.51 -4.16 10.41
C LEU A 265 -13.61 -4.65 11.56
N PHE A 266 -12.32 -4.77 11.30
CA PHE A 266 -11.34 -5.28 12.25
C PHE A 266 -10.61 -4.16 12.98
N SER A 267 -10.01 -3.24 12.22
CA SER A 267 -9.30 -2.08 12.76
C SER A 267 -9.00 -1.04 11.68
N ARG A 268 -8.91 0.21 12.09
CA ARG A 268 -8.23 1.26 11.32
C ARG A 268 -6.71 1.11 11.47
N PRO A 269 -5.90 1.77 10.61
CA PRO A 269 -4.45 1.83 10.81
C PRO A 269 -4.07 2.38 12.19
N LEU A 270 -3.21 1.68 12.92
CA LEU A 270 -2.85 1.93 14.32
C LEU A 270 -1.38 2.37 14.43
N PRO A 271 -1.04 3.31 15.33
CA PRO A 271 0.35 3.49 15.76
C PRO A 271 0.90 2.19 16.36
N ILE A 272 2.25 2.04 16.36
CA ILE A 272 2.90 0.77 16.76
C ILE A 272 2.49 0.28 18.15
N GLN A 273 2.33 1.16 19.13
CA GLN A 273 1.95 0.77 20.50
C GLN A 273 0.50 0.26 20.57
N GLU A 274 -0.38 0.80 19.74
CA GLU A 274 -1.77 0.33 19.64
C GLU A 274 -1.87 -0.96 18.85
N PHE A 275 -1.03 -1.12 17.81
CA PHE A 275 -0.92 -2.34 17.05
C PHE A 275 -0.41 -3.49 17.93
N GLU A 276 0.60 -3.27 18.78
CA GLU A 276 1.05 -4.28 19.74
C GLU A 276 -0.08 -4.68 20.72
N ARG A 277 -0.87 -3.71 21.22
CA ARG A 277 -2.04 -4.03 22.07
C ARG A 277 -3.10 -4.84 21.32
N PHE A 278 -3.29 -4.54 20.03
CA PHE A 278 -4.19 -5.30 19.16
C PHE A 278 -3.74 -6.76 19.03
N LEU A 279 -2.46 -7.00 18.73
CA LEU A 279 -1.87 -8.33 18.64
C LEU A 279 -2.01 -9.12 19.94
N ASN A 280 -1.71 -8.48 21.07
CA ASN A 280 -1.83 -9.13 22.39
C ASN A 280 -3.27 -9.58 22.69
N ARG A 281 -4.29 -8.88 22.21
CA ARG A 281 -5.70 -9.25 22.40
C ARG A 281 -6.17 -10.35 21.46
N LYS A 282 -5.58 -10.42 20.25
CA LYS A 282 -6.02 -11.36 19.20
C LYS A 282 -5.21 -12.66 19.18
N MET A 283 -3.95 -12.64 19.61
CA MET A 283 -3.02 -13.76 19.42
C MET A 283 -2.52 -14.39 20.74
N LEU A 284 -2.84 -13.79 21.88
CA LEU A 284 -2.53 -14.39 23.17
C LEU A 284 -3.84 -14.93 23.78
N PRO A 285 -3.82 -16.19 24.30
CA PRO A 285 -4.98 -16.83 24.92
C PRO A 285 -5.44 -16.11 26.19
#